data_b3cccc0caf59dea3ae8632ece82d9afa
#
_entry.id   b3cccc0caf59dea3ae8632ece82d9afa
#
_cell.length_a   1.000
_cell.length_b   1.000
_cell.length_c   1.000
_cell.angle_alpha   90.00
_cell.angle_beta   90.00
_cell.angle_gamma   90.00
#
_symmetry.space_group_name_H-M   'P 1'
#
loop_
_entity.id
_entity.type
_entity.pdbx_description
1 polymer ?
#
loop_
_entity_poly.entity_id
_entity_poly.type
_entity_poly.pdbx_seq_one_letter_code
_entity_poly.pdbx_strand_id
1 'polypeptide(L)'
;MRFEGTSAYVATADLKIAVNAAIALERPLLVKGEPGTGKTVLAIEIAKALSAPLIEWHVKSTTKALQGLYEYDAVTRLRDGQLGDARVKDIRNYIKRGKLWEAFVADERPVLLIDEIDKADIEFPNDLLQELDRMEFFVYETGETIQAGRRPIVVITSNNEKELPDAFLRRCFFHYIRFPDSDTMRAIVEVHFPGIKHRLVAEALKLFYEIRDVPGMKKKPSTSELLDWLKLLMVEDVSAETLRERDPKRLIPPLHGALIKNEQDVHLFERLAFMARRDGR
;
A
#
# COMPACT_ATOMS: atom_id res chain seq x y z
N MET A 1 20.78 2.35 12.21
CA MET A 1 20.69 1.78 10.85
C MET A 1 19.99 2.78 9.94
N ARG A 2 20.33 2.80 8.66
CA ARG A 2 19.78 3.73 7.67
C ARG A 2 19.19 2.95 6.51
N PHE A 3 18.03 3.36 6.01
CA PHE A 3 17.40 2.75 4.85
C PHE A 3 18.04 3.27 3.57
N GLU A 4 18.64 2.38 2.79
CA GLU A 4 19.28 2.70 1.49
C GLU A 4 18.54 2.05 0.30
N GLY A 5 17.39 1.43 0.56
CA GLY A 5 16.66 0.58 -0.39
C GLY A 5 17.07 -0.88 -0.29
N THR A 6 16.49 -1.71 -1.13
CA THR A 6 16.80 -3.15 -1.24
C THR A 6 16.94 -3.54 -2.71
N SER A 7 17.43 -4.74 -2.97
CA SER A 7 17.48 -5.28 -4.35
C SER A 7 16.09 -5.58 -4.93
N ALA A 8 15.07 -5.65 -4.08
CA ALA A 8 13.68 -5.97 -4.47
C ALA A 8 12.79 -4.71 -4.59
N TYR A 9 13.31 -3.50 -4.28
CA TYR A 9 12.52 -2.28 -4.27
C TYR A 9 13.31 -1.07 -4.77
N VAL A 10 12.84 -0.45 -5.83
CA VAL A 10 13.46 0.76 -6.40
C VAL A 10 13.04 1.97 -5.57
N ALA A 11 13.89 2.37 -4.62
CA ALA A 11 13.66 3.55 -3.79
C ALA A 11 14.34 4.78 -4.42
N THR A 12 13.56 5.83 -4.69
CA THR A 12 14.10 7.12 -5.14
C THR A 12 14.89 7.82 -4.03
N ALA A 13 15.76 8.76 -4.39
CA ALA A 13 16.61 9.46 -3.42
C ALA A 13 15.78 10.23 -2.37
N ASP A 14 14.71 10.89 -2.80
CA ASP A 14 13.79 11.63 -1.94
C ASP A 14 13.00 10.70 -1.00
N LEU A 15 12.59 9.51 -1.47
CA LEU A 15 11.94 8.51 -0.63
C LEU A 15 12.88 7.99 0.46
N LYS A 16 14.15 7.70 0.13
CA LYS A 16 15.17 7.30 1.11
C LYS A 16 15.37 8.36 2.19
N ILE A 17 15.42 9.63 1.78
CA ILE A 17 15.53 10.77 2.70
C ILE A 17 14.31 10.82 3.61
N ALA A 18 13.10 10.69 3.07
CA ALA A 18 11.85 10.73 3.82
C ALA A 18 11.77 9.60 4.87
N VAL A 19 12.09 8.38 4.49
CA VAL A 19 12.14 7.23 5.41
C VAL A 19 13.11 7.49 6.55
N ASN A 20 14.36 7.88 6.24
CA ASN A 20 15.39 8.11 7.25
C ASN A 20 15.07 9.32 8.15
N ALA A 21 14.44 10.36 7.61
CA ALA A 21 13.98 11.51 8.39
C ALA A 21 12.87 11.11 9.37
N ALA A 22 11.87 10.34 8.93
CA ALA A 22 10.81 9.84 9.79
C ALA A 22 11.36 8.97 10.94
N ILE A 23 12.32 8.08 10.64
CA ILE A 23 12.99 7.25 11.65
C ILE A 23 13.77 8.10 12.66
N ALA A 24 14.52 9.11 12.19
CA ALA A 24 15.35 9.98 13.03
C ALA A 24 14.50 10.92 13.91
N LEU A 25 13.36 11.40 13.40
CA LEU A 25 12.42 12.24 14.13
C LEU A 25 11.47 11.44 15.03
N GLU A 26 11.51 10.11 14.93
CA GLU A 26 10.58 9.20 15.62
C GLU A 26 9.10 9.55 15.36
N ARG A 27 8.79 9.99 14.12
CA ARG A 27 7.44 10.31 13.68
C ARG A 27 6.91 9.25 12.72
N PRO A 28 5.58 9.01 12.70
CA PRO A 28 4.97 8.18 11.67
C PRO A 28 5.30 8.71 10.27
N LEU A 29 5.71 7.82 9.36
CA LEU A 29 5.88 8.13 7.95
C LEU A 29 4.53 7.92 7.23
N LEU A 30 3.89 9.00 6.82
CA LEU A 30 2.69 8.94 5.99
C LEU A 30 3.09 8.97 4.51
N VAL A 31 2.81 7.86 3.82
CA VAL A 31 3.08 7.69 2.40
C VAL A 31 1.79 7.75 1.61
N LYS A 32 1.61 8.79 0.81
CA LYS A 32 0.50 8.91 -0.13
C LYS A 32 0.96 8.64 -1.56
N GLY A 33 0.05 8.23 -2.43
CA GLY A 33 0.32 8.02 -3.85
C GLY A 33 -0.79 7.22 -4.52
N GLU A 34 -0.75 7.17 -5.85
CA GLU A 34 -1.70 6.38 -6.63
C GLU A 34 -1.69 4.89 -6.22
N PRO A 35 -2.80 4.15 -6.39
CA PRO A 35 -2.80 2.70 -6.22
C PRO A 35 -1.70 2.02 -7.05
N GLY A 36 -1.06 0.98 -6.48
CA GLY A 36 -0.03 0.22 -7.17
C GLY A 36 1.34 0.90 -7.30
N THR A 37 1.61 1.98 -6.54
CA THR A 37 2.94 2.64 -6.51
C THR A 37 3.92 2.02 -5.50
N GLY A 38 3.59 0.86 -4.92
CA GLY A 38 4.50 0.14 -4.02
C GLY A 38 4.53 0.62 -2.57
N LYS A 39 3.51 1.37 -2.09
CA LYS A 39 3.45 1.89 -0.71
C LYS A 39 3.51 0.81 0.37
N THR A 40 2.71 -0.24 0.24
CA THR A 40 2.69 -1.38 1.16
C THR A 40 4.03 -2.14 1.13
N VAL A 41 4.58 -2.34 -0.08
CA VAL A 41 5.87 -3.01 -0.27
C VAL A 41 7.00 -2.22 0.39
N LEU A 42 6.93 -0.88 0.40
CA LEU A 42 7.92 -0.05 1.08
C LEU A 42 8.09 -0.42 2.56
N ALA A 43 7.01 -0.63 3.30
CA ALA A 43 7.09 -0.99 4.72
C ALA A 43 7.75 -2.36 4.93
N ILE A 44 7.45 -3.33 4.06
CA ILE A 44 8.08 -4.66 4.04
C ILE A 44 9.59 -4.51 3.81
N GLU A 45 9.99 -3.70 2.84
CA GLU A 45 11.38 -3.52 2.49
C GLU A 45 12.17 -2.68 3.52
N ILE A 46 11.50 -1.74 4.22
CA ILE A 46 12.09 -1.07 5.38
C ILE A 46 12.37 -2.09 6.49
N ALA A 47 11.41 -2.96 6.81
CA ALA A 47 11.57 -3.98 7.84
C ALA A 47 12.74 -4.93 7.50
N LYS A 48 12.82 -5.40 6.25
CA LYS A 48 13.94 -6.25 5.78
C LYS A 48 15.29 -5.53 5.86
N ALA A 49 15.37 -4.29 5.36
CA ALA A 49 16.61 -3.51 5.34
C ALA A 49 17.14 -3.21 6.75
N LEU A 50 16.25 -3.08 7.73
CA LEU A 50 16.59 -2.82 9.12
C LEU A 50 16.68 -4.09 9.97
N SER A 51 16.41 -5.26 9.39
CA SER A 51 16.30 -6.55 10.12
C SER A 51 15.33 -6.45 11.30
N ALA A 52 14.22 -5.73 11.11
CA ALA A 52 13.21 -5.47 12.12
C ALA A 52 11.96 -6.36 11.89
N PRO A 53 11.24 -6.77 12.95
CA PRO A 53 9.96 -7.44 12.82
C PRO A 53 8.95 -6.53 12.10
N LEU A 54 8.13 -7.11 11.21
CA LEU A 54 7.04 -6.40 10.56
C LEU A 54 5.72 -6.79 11.22
N ILE A 55 4.94 -5.78 11.61
CA ILE A 55 3.58 -5.92 12.11
C ILE A 55 2.66 -5.18 11.16
N GLU A 56 1.70 -5.89 10.56
CA GLU A 56 0.80 -5.34 9.55
C GLU A 56 -0.60 -5.17 10.09
N TRP A 57 -1.16 -3.99 9.92
CA TRP A 57 -2.55 -3.66 10.22
C TRP A 57 -3.24 -3.12 8.97
N HIS A 58 -3.98 -3.97 8.29
CA HIS A 58 -4.79 -3.58 7.12
C HIS A 58 -6.10 -2.96 7.59
N VAL A 59 -6.31 -1.69 7.28
CA VAL A 59 -7.50 -0.92 7.64
C VAL A 59 -8.62 -1.21 6.63
N LYS A 60 -9.81 -1.45 7.15
CA LYS A 60 -11.04 -1.65 6.37
C LYS A 60 -12.04 -0.56 6.70
N SER A 61 -13.08 -0.41 5.88
CA SER A 61 -14.16 0.57 6.14
C SER A 61 -14.87 0.37 7.49
N THR A 62 -14.83 -0.84 8.03
CA THR A 62 -15.44 -1.17 9.34
C THR A 62 -14.44 -1.14 10.50
N THR A 63 -13.16 -0.87 10.23
CA THR A 63 -12.12 -0.89 11.27
C THR A 63 -12.30 0.31 12.20
N LYS A 64 -12.24 0.04 13.51
CA LYS A 64 -12.24 1.07 14.57
C LYS A 64 -10.85 1.18 15.19
N ALA A 65 -10.49 2.37 15.66
CA ALA A 65 -9.18 2.63 16.27
C ALA A 65 -8.89 1.73 17.48
N LEU A 66 -9.91 1.47 18.30
CA LEU A 66 -9.81 0.59 19.47
C LEU A 66 -9.35 -0.83 19.10
N GLN A 67 -9.74 -1.34 17.92
CA GLN A 67 -9.32 -2.67 17.46
C GLN A 67 -7.80 -2.77 17.23
N GLY A 68 -7.15 -1.65 16.94
CA GLY A 68 -5.69 -1.59 16.89
C GLY A 68 -5.05 -1.71 18.26
N LEU A 69 -5.75 -1.31 19.30
CA LEU A 69 -5.32 -1.41 20.68
C LEU A 69 -5.66 -2.79 21.25
N TYR A 70 -6.94 -3.08 21.44
CA TYR A 70 -7.43 -4.38 21.89
C TYR A 70 -8.93 -4.52 21.65
N GLU A 71 -9.40 -5.77 21.76
CA GLU A 71 -10.82 -6.11 21.80
C GLU A 71 -11.12 -6.91 23.06
N TYR A 72 -12.15 -6.52 23.79
CA TYR A 72 -12.63 -7.27 24.96
C TYR A 72 -13.85 -8.11 24.58
N ASP A 73 -13.74 -9.44 24.74
CA ASP A 73 -14.82 -10.40 24.45
C ASP A 73 -15.69 -10.63 25.69
N ALA A 74 -16.53 -9.63 25.99
CA ALA A 74 -17.49 -9.70 27.10
C ALA A 74 -18.52 -10.83 26.95
N VAL A 75 -18.90 -11.14 25.70
CA VAL A 75 -19.91 -12.19 25.41
C VAL A 75 -19.38 -13.57 25.75
N THR A 76 -18.17 -13.89 25.31
CA THR A 76 -17.54 -15.17 25.65
C THR A 76 -17.31 -15.26 27.15
N ARG A 77 -16.89 -14.20 27.81
CA ARG A 77 -16.70 -14.19 29.26
C ARG A 77 -18.00 -14.44 30.03
N LEU A 78 -19.11 -13.83 29.60
CA LEU A 78 -20.42 -14.04 30.21
C LEU A 78 -20.88 -15.51 30.04
N ARG A 79 -20.73 -16.06 28.85
CA ARG A 79 -21.08 -17.46 28.55
C ARG A 79 -20.26 -18.43 29.40
N ASP A 80 -18.93 -18.22 29.45
CA ASP A 80 -18.03 -19.08 30.21
C ASP A 80 -18.33 -19.00 31.74
N GLY A 81 -18.75 -17.80 32.19
CA GLY A 81 -19.24 -17.62 33.57
C GLY A 81 -20.49 -18.45 33.90
N GLN A 82 -21.44 -18.50 32.99
CA GLN A 82 -22.66 -19.33 33.15
C GLN A 82 -22.34 -20.82 33.11
N LEU A 83 -21.31 -21.22 32.39
CA LEU A 83 -20.85 -22.62 32.32
C LEU A 83 -19.90 -23.01 33.45
N GLY A 84 -19.51 -22.10 34.35
CA GLY A 84 -18.58 -22.35 35.44
C GLY A 84 -17.12 -22.54 35.02
N ASP A 85 -16.73 -22.02 33.83
CA ASP A 85 -15.34 -22.12 33.32
C ASP A 85 -14.39 -21.30 34.19
N ALA A 86 -13.30 -21.95 34.66
CA ALA A 86 -12.31 -21.31 35.53
C ALA A 86 -11.59 -20.09 34.88
N ARG A 87 -11.54 -20.01 33.55
CA ARG A 87 -10.93 -18.88 32.82
C ARG A 87 -11.55 -17.54 33.14
N VAL A 88 -12.82 -17.50 33.58
CA VAL A 88 -13.55 -16.28 33.96
C VAL A 88 -12.86 -15.50 35.07
N LYS A 89 -12.06 -16.16 35.92
CA LYS A 89 -11.37 -15.55 37.05
C LYS A 89 -10.32 -14.52 36.62
N ASP A 90 -9.74 -14.67 35.42
CA ASP A 90 -8.79 -13.73 34.87
C ASP A 90 -9.36 -13.07 33.61
N ILE A 91 -9.65 -11.77 33.71
CA ILE A 91 -10.22 -10.96 32.62
C ILE A 91 -9.30 -10.91 31.39
N ARG A 92 -7.98 -11.07 31.57
CA ARG A 92 -7.00 -11.06 30.49
C ARG A 92 -7.23 -12.18 29.47
N ASN A 93 -7.86 -13.30 29.86
CA ASN A 93 -8.22 -14.39 28.96
C ASN A 93 -9.23 -13.97 27.87
N TYR A 94 -9.89 -12.84 28.05
CA TYR A 94 -10.93 -12.31 27.16
C TYR A 94 -10.50 -11.01 26.46
N ILE A 95 -9.24 -10.60 26.60
CA ILE A 95 -8.65 -9.47 25.94
C ILE A 95 -7.80 -9.96 24.76
N LYS A 96 -8.22 -9.62 23.56
CA LYS A 96 -7.48 -9.90 22.34
C LYS A 96 -6.64 -8.66 21.99
N ARG A 97 -5.33 -8.82 21.91
CA ARG A 97 -4.41 -7.72 21.58
C ARG A 97 -4.57 -7.29 20.13
N GLY A 98 -4.60 -5.98 19.89
CA GLY A 98 -4.55 -5.38 18.58
C GLY A 98 -3.10 -5.15 18.11
N LYS A 99 -2.94 -4.66 16.89
CA LYS A 99 -1.63 -4.51 16.23
C LYS A 99 -0.74 -3.43 16.85
N LEU A 100 -1.33 -2.37 17.40
CA LEU A 100 -0.61 -1.36 18.18
C LEU A 100 -0.08 -1.95 19.49
N TRP A 101 -0.91 -2.72 20.20
CA TRP A 101 -0.44 -3.43 21.40
C TRP A 101 0.73 -4.35 21.07
N GLU A 102 0.59 -5.20 20.03
CA GLU A 102 1.67 -6.10 19.62
C GLU A 102 2.97 -5.32 19.35
N ALA A 103 2.86 -4.15 18.67
CA ALA A 103 4.02 -3.31 18.36
C ALA A 103 4.64 -2.67 19.61
N PHE A 104 3.83 -2.29 20.60
CA PHE A 104 4.33 -1.63 21.83
C PHE A 104 5.06 -2.59 22.76
N VAL A 105 4.62 -3.84 22.81
CA VAL A 105 5.24 -4.86 23.69
C VAL A 105 6.27 -5.74 22.98
N ALA A 106 6.62 -5.43 21.74
CA ALA A 106 7.61 -6.19 20.99
C ALA A 106 9.01 -6.06 21.63
N ASP A 107 9.74 -7.18 21.71
CA ASP A 107 11.09 -7.23 22.28
C ASP A 107 12.11 -6.45 21.43
N GLU A 108 11.93 -6.46 20.11
CA GLU A 108 12.72 -5.70 19.16
C GLU A 108 11.90 -4.54 18.60
N ARG A 109 12.58 -3.47 18.18
CA ARG A 109 11.92 -2.32 17.55
C ARG A 109 11.25 -2.72 16.24
N PRO A 110 9.91 -2.85 16.16
CA PRO A 110 9.24 -3.32 14.95
C PRO A 110 9.00 -2.18 13.95
N VAL A 111 8.77 -2.56 12.70
CA VAL A 111 8.07 -1.72 11.73
C VAL A 111 6.58 -2.04 11.83
N LEU A 112 5.77 -1.04 12.15
CA LEU A 112 4.31 -1.15 12.16
C LEU A 112 3.75 -0.50 10.88
N LEU A 113 3.15 -1.31 10.03
CA LEU A 113 2.42 -0.85 8.85
C LEU A 113 0.94 -0.66 9.20
N ILE A 114 0.44 0.56 9.04
CA ILE A 114 -1.00 0.89 9.04
C ILE A 114 -1.38 1.13 7.58
N ASP A 115 -1.95 0.11 6.93
CA ASP A 115 -2.17 0.10 5.49
C ASP A 115 -3.56 0.61 5.14
N GLU A 116 -3.63 1.54 4.15
CA GLU A 116 -4.85 2.13 3.61
C GLU A 116 -5.72 2.85 4.66
N ILE A 117 -5.09 3.73 5.46
CA ILE A 117 -5.75 4.45 6.57
C ILE A 117 -7.01 5.22 6.14
N ASP A 118 -7.05 5.67 4.89
CA ASP A 118 -8.16 6.42 4.30
C ASP A 118 -9.39 5.56 3.94
N LYS A 119 -9.33 4.23 4.11
CA LYS A 119 -10.50 3.37 3.98
C LYS A 119 -11.46 3.48 5.17
N ALA A 120 -10.95 3.71 6.37
CA ALA A 120 -11.77 3.86 7.57
C ALA A 120 -12.61 5.15 7.56
N ASP A 121 -13.40 5.34 8.60
CA ASP A 121 -14.12 6.58 8.83
C ASP A 121 -13.15 7.75 9.05
N ILE A 122 -13.61 8.98 8.79
CA ILE A 122 -12.80 10.20 8.86
C ILE A 122 -12.22 10.46 10.27
N GLU A 123 -12.90 9.98 11.30
CA GLU A 123 -12.46 10.13 12.70
C GLU A 123 -11.35 9.14 13.08
N PHE A 124 -11.24 8.02 12.38
CA PHE A 124 -10.29 6.96 12.70
C PHE A 124 -8.83 7.45 12.87
N PRO A 125 -8.26 8.30 12.00
CA PRO A 125 -6.92 8.81 12.20
C PRO A 125 -6.80 9.69 13.44
N ASN A 126 -7.83 10.47 13.77
CA ASN A 126 -7.87 11.31 14.97
C ASN A 126 -7.91 10.48 16.26
N ASP A 127 -8.66 9.37 16.24
CA ASP A 127 -8.79 8.45 17.37
C ASP A 127 -7.47 7.74 17.71
N LEU A 128 -6.49 7.72 16.78
CA LEU A 128 -5.16 7.14 17.00
C LEU A 128 -4.09 8.17 17.38
N LEU A 129 -4.44 9.46 17.40
CA LEU A 129 -3.44 10.52 17.57
C LEU A 129 -2.68 10.42 18.88
N GLN A 130 -3.39 10.19 19.98
CA GLN A 130 -2.79 10.15 21.31
C GLN A 130 -1.86 8.96 21.46
N GLU A 131 -2.30 7.80 20.98
CA GLU A 131 -1.56 6.54 21.05
C GLU A 131 -0.29 6.59 20.21
N LEU A 132 -0.36 7.19 19.03
CA LEU A 132 0.79 7.36 18.15
C LEU A 132 1.77 8.45 18.62
N ASP A 133 1.29 9.48 19.32
CA ASP A 133 2.14 10.52 19.90
C ASP A 133 2.86 10.03 21.16
N ARG A 134 2.08 9.48 22.11
CA ARG A 134 2.59 9.08 23.43
C ARG A 134 3.17 7.69 23.45
N MET A 135 2.82 6.86 22.44
CA MET A 135 3.14 5.43 22.39
C MET A 135 2.69 4.69 23.65
N GLU A 136 1.49 5.02 24.12
CA GLU A 136 0.85 4.40 25.28
C GLU A 136 -0.68 4.44 25.12
N PHE A 137 -1.36 3.51 25.77
CA PHE A 137 -2.81 3.51 25.90
C PHE A 137 -3.24 2.79 27.18
N PHE A 138 -4.47 3.08 27.64
CA PHE A 138 -5.03 2.51 28.84
C PHE A 138 -6.00 1.37 28.54
N VAL A 139 -5.88 0.26 29.28
CA VAL A 139 -6.78 -0.90 29.18
C VAL A 139 -7.78 -0.81 30.33
N TYR A 140 -9.01 -0.46 30.02
CA TYR A 140 -10.05 -0.19 31.03
C TYR A 140 -10.40 -1.42 31.87
N GLU A 141 -10.39 -2.62 31.27
CA GLU A 141 -10.79 -3.85 31.92
C GLU A 141 -9.77 -4.35 32.94
N THR A 142 -8.49 -4.04 32.76
CA THR A 142 -7.42 -4.44 33.69
C THR A 142 -6.89 -3.28 34.53
N GLY A 143 -7.21 -2.04 34.15
CA GLY A 143 -6.66 -0.84 34.80
C GLY A 143 -5.18 -0.61 34.52
N GLU A 144 -4.63 -1.24 33.50
CA GLU A 144 -3.20 -1.16 33.14
C GLU A 144 -2.97 -0.17 32.01
N THR A 145 -1.85 0.54 32.07
CA THR A 145 -1.35 1.32 30.93
C THR A 145 -0.31 0.50 30.18
N ILE A 146 -0.51 0.32 28.90
CA ILE A 146 0.44 -0.33 28.01
C ILE A 146 1.28 0.77 27.35
N GLN A 147 2.58 0.72 27.55
CA GLN A 147 3.53 1.69 26.99
C GLN A 147 4.56 0.97 26.12
N ALA A 148 4.96 1.60 25.02
CA ALA A 148 5.96 1.05 24.13
C ALA A 148 7.33 0.99 24.81
N GLY A 149 7.87 -0.21 24.95
CA GLY A 149 9.25 -0.39 25.46
C GLY A 149 10.29 0.17 24.48
N ARG A 150 10.03 0.07 23.19
CA ARG A 150 10.79 0.70 22.10
C ARG A 150 9.82 1.32 21.12
N ARG A 151 10.01 2.60 20.78
CA ARG A 151 9.15 3.29 19.84
C ARG A 151 9.18 2.61 18.47
N PRO A 152 8.08 2.04 17.94
CA PRO A 152 8.04 1.39 16.65
C PRO A 152 8.32 2.39 15.51
N ILE A 153 8.79 1.88 14.37
CA ILE A 153 8.84 2.64 13.12
C ILE A 153 7.47 2.51 12.47
N VAL A 154 6.67 3.57 12.53
CA VAL A 154 5.30 3.54 12.00
C VAL A 154 5.30 4.01 10.56
N VAL A 155 4.81 3.17 9.65
CA VAL A 155 4.56 3.49 8.24
C VAL A 155 3.06 3.44 7.99
N ILE A 156 2.51 4.53 7.47
CA ILE A 156 1.09 4.67 7.20
C ILE A 156 0.90 4.89 5.70
N THR A 157 0.04 4.13 5.06
CA THR A 157 -0.25 4.30 3.64
C THR A 157 -1.63 4.89 3.39
N SER A 158 -1.78 5.65 2.31
CA SER A 158 -3.05 6.19 1.84
C SER A 158 -3.09 6.24 0.32
N ASN A 159 -4.20 5.83 -0.27
CA ASN A 159 -4.47 5.92 -1.71
C ASN A 159 -5.09 7.26 -2.12
N ASN A 160 -5.23 8.18 -1.17
CA ASN A 160 -5.87 9.49 -1.36
C ASN A 160 -7.36 9.40 -1.74
N GLU A 161 -8.04 8.34 -1.25
CA GLU A 161 -9.49 8.17 -1.45
C GLU A 161 -10.29 9.17 -0.61
N LYS A 162 -9.78 9.49 0.58
CA LYS A 162 -10.34 10.49 1.50
C LYS A 162 -9.25 11.42 2.01
N GLU A 163 -9.63 12.65 2.35
CA GLU A 163 -8.73 13.58 3.01
C GLU A 163 -8.50 13.16 4.47
N LEU A 164 -7.26 13.29 4.91
CA LEU A 164 -6.89 13.02 6.30
C LEU A 164 -6.92 14.33 7.11
N PRO A 165 -7.32 14.28 8.39
CA PRO A 165 -7.41 15.48 9.24
C PRO A 165 -6.06 16.20 9.39
N ASP A 166 -6.07 17.53 9.38
CA ASP A 166 -4.87 18.36 9.56
C ASP A 166 -4.10 18.06 10.84
N ALA A 167 -4.82 17.75 11.91
CA ALA A 167 -4.23 17.39 13.20
C ALA A 167 -3.37 16.13 13.08
N PHE A 168 -3.81 15.16 12.29
CA PHE A 168 -3.08 13.93 12.01
C PHE A 168 -1.88 14.20 11.10
N LEU A 169 -2.07 14.97 10.02
CA LEU A 169 -1.00 15.28 9.05
C LEU A 169 0.19 15.99 9.72
N ARG A 170 -0.04 16.89 10.67
CA ARG A 170 1.01 17.61 11.41
C ARG A 170 1.90 16.72 12.28
N ARG A 171 1.42 15.53 12.65
CA ARG A 171 2.15 14.56 13.47
C ARG A 171 2.97 13.57 12.64
N CYS A 172 2.67 13.48 11.35
CA CYS A 172 3.37 12.59 10.43
C CYS A 172 4.51 13.30 9.70
N PHE A 173 5.52 12.54 9.31
CA PHE A 173 6.42 12.93 8.24
C PHE A 173 5.75 12.52 6.92
N PHE A 174 5.47 13.48 6.05
CA PHE A 174 4.70 13.25 4.83
C PHE A 174 5.61 12.99 3.63
N HIS A 175 5.29 11.98 2.83
CA HIS A 175 5.90 11.75 1.52
C HIS A 175 4.85 11.35 0.49
N TYR A 176 4.92 11.96 -0.69
CA TYR A 176 4.06 11.60 -1.81
C TYR A 176 4.87 10.82 -2.85
N ILE A 177 4.53 9.54 -3.05
CA ILE A 177 5.12 8.73 -4.12
C ILE A 177 4.43 9.09 -5.42
N ARG A 178 5.16 9.77 -6.30
CA ARG A 178 4.70 10.05 -7.66
C ARG A 178 4.65 8.74 -8.45
N PHE A 179 3.75 8.70 -9.43
CA PHE A 179 3.74 7.58 -10.35
C PHE A 179 5.11 7.53 -11.07
N PRO A 180 5.75 6.34 -11.16
CA PRO A 180 7.08 6.22 -11.75
C PRO A 180 7.13 6.76 -13.18
N ASP A 181 8.19 7.46 -13.53
CA ASP A 181 8.52 7.80 -14.92
C ASP A 181 9.05 6.56 -15.68
N SER A 182 9.27 6.69 -16.98
CA SER A 182 9.68 5.58 -17.83
C SER A 182 11.00 4.92 -17.38
N ASP A 183 11.95 5.73 -16.90
CA ASP A 183 13.27 5.19 -16.50
C ASP A 183 13.17 4.46 -15.15
N THR A 184 12.46 5.04 -14.19
CA THR A 184 12.15 4.40 -12.91
C THR A 184 11.33 3.13 -13.12
N MET A 185 10.34 3.16 -14.01
CA MET A 185 9.51 2.00 -14.33
C MET A 185 10.32 0.89 -14.97
N ARG A 186 11.28 1.21 -15.84
CA ARG A 186 12.21 0.23 -16.43
C ARG A 186 13.04 -0.45 -15.35
N ALA A 187 13.56 0.31 -14.39
CA ALA A 187 14.28 -0.25 -13.25
C ALA A 187 13.40 -1.18 -12.41
N ILE A 188 12.12 -0.81 -12.19
CA ILE A 188 11.14 -1.66 -11.49
C ILE A 188 10.92 -2.97 -12.26
N VAL A 189 10.71 -2.88 -13.57
CA VAL A 189 10.52 -4.07 -14.42
C VAL A 189 11.74 -5.00 -14.36
N GLU A 190 12.96 -4.46 -14.42
CA GLU A 190 14.19 -5.27 -14.33
C GLU A 190 14.33 -5.99 -12.98
N VAL A 191 13.90 -5.34 -11.89
CA VAL A 191 13.86 -5.98 -10.55
C VAL A 191 12.90 -7.17 -10.53
N HIS A 192 11.72 -7.04 -11.17
CA HIS A 192 10.69 -8.10 -11.17
C HIS A 192 10.94 -9.19 -12.21
N PHE A 193 11.57 -8.85 -13.32
CA PHE A 193 11.85 -9.76 -14.46
C PHE A 193 13.30 -9.63 -14.92
N PRO A 194 14.28 -10.11 -14.12
CA PRO A 194 15.68 -10.02 -14.48
C PRO A 194 15.96 -10.68 -15.86
N GLY A 195 16.62 -9.94 -16.75
CA GLY A 195 16.95 -10.43 -18.08
C GLY A 195 15.82 -10.41 -19.11
N ILE A 196 14.71 -9.73 -18.83
CA ILE A 196 13.65 -9.53 -19.83
C ILE A 196 14.19 -8.81 -21.08
N LYS A 197 13.68 -9.17 -22.26
CA LYS A 197 14.11 -8.57 -23.52
C LYS A 197 13.88 -7.05 -23.52
N HIS A 198 14.93 -6.24 -23.56
CA HIS A 198 14.85 -4.77 -23.50
C HIS A 198 13.94 -4.16 -24.57
N ARG A 199 13.89 -4.76 -25.79
CA ARG A 199 13.00 -4.29 -26.86
C ARG A 199 11.53 -4.45 -26.49
N LEU A 200 11.16 -5.60 -25.91
CA LEU A 200 9.79 -5.84 -25.44
C LEU A 200 9.38 -4.83 -24.36
N VAL A 201 10.26 -4.60 -23.37
CA VAL A 201 10.02 -3.61 -22.29
C VAL A 201 9.84 -2.21 -22.88
N ALA A 202 10.69 -1.78 -23.81
CA ALA A 202 10.61 -0.46 -24.41
C ALA A 202 9.28 -0.20 -25.12
N GLU A 203 8.81 -1.16 -25.95
CA GLU A 203 7.53 -1.03 -26.65
C GLU A 203 6.35 -1.14 -25.68
N ALA A 204 6.42 -2.04 -24.69
CA ALA A 204 5.39 -2.18 -23.68
C ALA A 204 5.23 -0.91 -22.83
N LEU A 205 6.34 -0.32 -22.35
CA LEU A 205 6.30 0.93 -21.58
C LEU A 205 5.74 2.09 -22.40
N LYS A 206 6.15 2.22 -23.68
CA LYS A 206 5.60 3.23 -24.57
C LYS A 206 4.07 3.13 -24.65
N LEU A 207 3.56 1.92 -24.91
CA LEU A 207 2.13 1.65 -24.99
C LEU A 207 1.42 1.94 -23.65
N PHE A 208 2.02 1.51 -22.55
CA PHE A 208 1.48 1.70 -21.23
C PHE A 208 1.28 3.17 -20.88
N TYR A 209 2.29 4.02 -21.13
CA TYR A 209 2.16 5.46 -20.87
C TYR A 209 1.20 6.13 -21.84
N GLU A 210 1.19 5.76 -23.12
CA GLU A 210 0.19 6.24 -24.07
C GLU A 210 -1.24 5.93 -23.61
N ILE A 211 -1.50 4.73 -23.08
CA ILE A 211 -2.78 4.35 -22.51
C ILE A 211 -3.11 5.23 -21.29
N ARG A 212 -2.15 5.42 -20.37
CA ARG A 212 -2.36 6.25 -19.17
C ARG A 212 -2.64 7.72 -19.49
N ASP A 213 -2.13 8.21 -20.61
CA ASP A 213 -2.27 9.61 -21.02
C ASP A 213 -3.55 9.87 -21.85
N VAL A 214 -4.35 8.81 -22.13
CA VAL A 214 -5.63 8.98 -22.83
C VAL A 214 -6.58 9.81 -21.96
N PRO A 215 -7.06 10.97 -22.47
CA PRO A 215 -8.02 11.80 -21.75
C PRO A 215 -9.33 11.06 -21.50
N GLY A 216 -9.87 11.23 -20.29
CA GLY A 216 -11.18 10.67 -19.94
C GLY A 216 -11.14 9.23 -19.44
N MET A 217 -9.98 8.60 -19.26
CA MET A 217 -9.88 7.33 -18.57
C MET A 217 -10.39 7.42 -17.12
N LYS A 218 -11.25 6.48 -16.74
CA LYS A 218 -11.77 6.35 -15.38
C LYS A 218 -10.76 5.72 -14.43
N LYS A 219 -10.02 4.72 -14.93
CA LYS A 219 -9.01 4.03 -14.16
C LYS A 219 -7.72 3.87 -14.96
N LYS A 220 -6.74 4.69 -14.63
CA LYS A 220 -5.40 4.57 -15.22
C LYS A 220 -4.73 3.26 -14.73
N PRO A 221 -4.10 2.47 -15.62
CA PRO A 221 -3.41 1.26 -15.20
C PRO A 221 -2.24 1.58 -14.27
N SER A 222 -2.07 0.75 -13.25
CA SER A 222 -1.04 0.86 -12.21
C SER A 222 0.23 0.09 -12.56
N THR A 223 1.28 0.23 -11.74
CA THR A 223 2.52 -0.54 -11.87
C THR A 223 2.27 -2.04 -11.79
N SER A 224 1.40 -2.49 -10.88
CA SER A 224 1.06 -3.91 -10.72
C SER A 224 0.41 -4.47 -11.99
N GLU A 225 -0.50 -3.70 -12.60
CA GLU A 225 -1.18 -4.09 -13.84
C GLU A 225 -0.21 -4.14 -15.04
N LEU A 226 0.80 -3.26 -15.07
CA LEU A 226 1.89 -3.33 -16.05
C LEU A 226 2.72 -4.61 -15.88
N LEU A 227 3.10 -4.94 -14.64
CA LEU A 227 3.88 -6.16 -14.36
C LEU A 227 3.10 -7.42 -14.73
N ASP A 228 1.81 -7.48 -14.41
CA ASP A 228 0.94 -8.57 -14.83
C ASP A 228 0.85 -8.67 -16.36
N TRP A 229 0.70 -7.55 -17.05
CA TRP A 229 0.65 -7.50 -18.50
C TRP A 229 1.95 -7.97 -19.14
N LEU A 230 3.10 -7.51 -18.66
CA LEU A 230 4.42 -7.96 -19.13
C LEU A 230 4.61 -9.48 -18.94
N LYS A 231 4.18 -10.00 -17.78
CA LYS A 231 4.21 -11.43 -17.51
C LYS A 231 3.38 -12.22 -18.53
N LEU A 232 2.18 -11.74 -18.85
CA LEU A 232 1.32 -12.36 -19.87
C LEU A 232 1.91 -12.27 -21.27
N LEU A 233 2.51 -11.12 -21.64
CA LEU A 233 3.20 -10.97 -22.93
C LEU A 233 4.35 -12.00 -23.10
N MET A 234 5.08 -12.28 -22.01
CA MET A 234 6.15 -13.28 -22.02
C MET A 234 5.59 -14.70 -22.11
N VAL A 235 4.51 -15.02 -21.40
CA VAL A 235 3.88 -16.35 -21.41
C VAL A 235 3.31 -16.68 -22.80
N GLU A 236 2.68 -15.70 -23.45
CA GLU A 236 2.10 -15.84 -24.80
C GLU A 236 3.12 -15.59 -25.92
N ASP A 237 4.41 -15.46 -25.59
CA ASP A 237 5.51 -15.17 -26.53
C ASP A 237 5.22 -14.03 -27.50
N VAL A 238 4.56 -12.96 -27.00
CA VAL A 238 4.26 -11.78 -27.81
C VAL A 238 5.54 -11.01 -28.07
N SER A 239 5.86 -10.79 -29.35
CA SER A 239 7.09 -10.09 -29.71
C SER A 239 6.97 -8.55 -29.60
N ALA A 240 8.11 -7.87 -29.52
CA ALA A 240 8.16 -6.42 -29.56
C ALA A 240 7.62 -5.86 -30.89
N GLU A 241 7.84 -6.60 -31.98
CA GLU A 241 7.34 -6.26 -33.31
C GLU A 241 5.81 -6.25 -33.33
N THR A 242 5.18 -7.26 -32.71
CA THR A 242 3.71 -7.34 -32.59
C THR A 242 3.12 -6.14 -31.83
N LEU A 243 3.84 -5.65 -30.81
CA LEU A 243 3.43 -4.44 -30.08
C LEU A 243 3.65 -3.17 -30.90
N ARG A 244 4.67 -3.13 -31.72
CA ARG A 244 5.03 -1.99 -32.58
C ARG A 244 4.16 -1.90 -33.82
N GLU A 245 3.85 -3.03 -34.48
CA GLU A 245 3.00 -3.12 -35.66
C GLU A 245 1.53 -2.93 -35.27
N ARG A 246 1.22 -1.71 -34.85
CA ARG A 246 -0.16 -1.32 -34.59
C ARG A 246 -0.95 -1.30 -35.90
N ASP A 247 -1.93 -2.15 -36.01
CA ASP A 247 -3.07 -1.83 -36.86
C ASP A 247 -3.71 -0.56 -36.30
N PRO A 248 -3.71 0.58 -37.00
CA PRO A 248 -4.42 1.80 -36.58
C PRO A 248 -5.88 1.54 -36.23
N LYS A 249 -6.39 0.38 -36.66
CA LYS A 249 -7.74 -0.12 -36.38
C LYS A 249 -7.85 -0.81 -35.00
N ARG A 250 -6.74 -1.08 -34.30
CA ARG A 250 -6.69 -1.72 -32.98
C ARG A 250 -5.86 -0.87 -32.02
N LEU A 251 -6.48 0.19 -31.46
CA LEU A 251 -5.87 0.98 -30.39
C LEU A 251 -5.73 0.19 -29.08
N ILE A 252 -6.44 -0.92 -28.97
CA ILE A 252 -6.43 -1.78 -27.79
C ILE A 252 -5.25 -2.77 -27.93
N PRO A 253 -4.30 -2.79 -26.96
CA PRO A 253 -3.18 -3.72 -27.02
C PRO A 253 -3.61 -5.17 -26.81
N PRO A 254 -2.79 -6.16 -27.23
CA PRO A 254 -3.06 -7.56 -26.89
C PRO A 254 -3.10 -7.72 -25.36
N LEU A 255 -3.94 -8.65 -24.89
CA LEU A 255 -4.08 -8.95 -23.45
C LEU A 255 -4.48 -7.73 -22.60
N HIS A 256 -5.17 -6.78 -23.20
CA HIS A 256 -5.56 -5.50 -22.58
C HIS A 256 -6.33 -5.65 -21.27
N GLY A 257 -7.01 -6.77 -21.03
CA GLY A 257 -7.70 -7.04 -19.76
C GLY A 257 -6.77 -7.04 -18.55
N ALA A 258 -5.44 -7.14 -18.74
CA ALA A 258 -4.47 -6.90 -17.66
C ALA A 258 -4.37 -5.40 -17.29
N LEU A 259 -4.46 -4.50 -18.28
CA LEU A 259 -4.28 -3.06 -18.12
C LEU A 259 -5.58 -2.29 -17.91
N ILE A 260 -6.63 -2.64 -18.65
CA ILE A 260 -7.91 -1.91 -18.65
C ILE A 260 -8.91 -2.68 -17.80
N LYS A 261 -9.24 -2.14 -16.63
CA LYS A 261 -10.08 -2.78 -15.60
C LYS A 261 -11.48 -2.15 -15.47
N ASN A 262 -11.86 -1.29 -16.43
CA ASN A 262 -13.15 -0.59 -16.40
C ASN A 262 -13.82 -0.68 -17.78
N GLU A 263 -15.08 -1.09 -17.82
CA GLU A 263 -15.85 -1.26 -19.06
C GLU A 263 -15.95 0.05 -19.85
N GLN A 264 -16.16 1.20 -19.16
CA GLN A 264 -16.23 2.51 -19.81
C GLN A 264 -14.91 2.87 -20.51
N ASP A 265 -13.77 2.43 -19.95
CA ASP A 265 -12.47 2.65 -20.56
C ASP A 265 -12.30 1.78 -21.81
N VAL A 266 -12.78 0.53 -21.80
CA VAL A 266 -12.81 -0.33 -23.01
C VAL A 266 -13.61 0.36 -24.13
N HIS A 267 -14.80 0.83 -23.83
CA HIS A 267 -15.63 1.55 -24.81
C HIS A 267 -14.99 2.88 -25.27
N LEU A 268 -14.24 3.55 -24.41
CA LEU A 268 -13.47 4.75 -24.79
C LEU A 268 -12.45 4.39 -25.88
N PHE A 269 -11.68 3.33 -25.70
CA PHE A 269 -10.69 2.88 -26.70
C PHE A 269 -11.34 2.41 -28.00
N GLU A 270 -12.47 1.71 -27.94
CA GLU A 270 -13.23 1.31 -29.13
C GLU A 270 -13.71 2.52 -29.94
N ARG A 271 -14.22 3.55 -29.26
CA ARG A 271 -14.64 4.81 -29.94
C ARG A 271 -13.46 5.52 -30.57
N LEU A 272 -12.32 5.64 -29.89
CA LEU A 272 -11.10 6.26 -30.42
C LEU A 272 -10.59 5.49 -31.64
N ALA A 273 -10.61 4.16 -31.62
CA ALA A 273 -10.26 3.33 -32.76
C ALA A 273 -11.23 3.55 -33.94
N PHE A 274 -12.51 3.73 -33.68
CA PHE A 274 -13.51 4.02 -34.71
C PHE A 274 -13.29 5.40 -35.35
N MET A 275 -12.99 6.44 -34.56
CA MET A 275 -12.70 7.79 -35.04
C MET A 275 -11.44 7.81 -35.92
N ALA A 276 -10.35 7.17 -35.46
CA ALA A 276 -9.10 7.08 -36.24
C ALA A 276 -9.29 6.40 -37.61
N ARG A 277 -10.28 5.49 -37.74
CA ARG A 277 -10.63 4.88 -39.04
C ARG A 277 -11.32 5.84 -39.99
N ARG A 278 -12.04 6.84 -39.48
CA ARG A 278 -12.76 7.85 -40.30
C ARG A 278 -11.85 8.95 -40.80
N ASP A 279 -10.89 9.37 -39.95
CA ASP A 279 -9.95 10.45 -40.26
C ASP A 279 -8.80 10.01 -41.19
N GLY A 280 -8.60 8.70 -41.37
CA GLY A 280 -7.63 8.09 -42.28
C GLY A 280 -8.20 7.74 -43.65
N ARG A 281 -9.43 8.20 -43.97
CA ARG A 281 -10.03 8.14 -45.28
C ARG A 281 -10.17 9.54 -45.88
#